data_14e18a8d2093d453d35e695062b77143
#
_entry.id   14e18a8d2093d453d35e695062b77143
#
_cell.length_a   1.000
_cell.length_b   1.000
_cell.length_c   1.000
_cell.angle_alpha   90.00
_cell.angle_beta   90.00
_cell.angle_gamma   90.00
#
_symmetry.space_group_name_H-M   'P 1'
#
loop_
_entity.id
_entity.type
_entity.pdbx_description
1 polymer ?
#
loop_
_entity_poly.entity_id
_entity_poly.type
_entity_poly.pdbx_seq_one_letter_code
_entity_poly.pdbx_strand_id
1 'polypeptide(L)'
;MTGNPLCAQTVTIYTCHPAGISRRVVTGCFYQYRQTQTADGLEDTQFLLVLPAEENISIGDRVYDGIGPEQVVWETFLPVNTPGLSQVSYVTPYYFGGRLHHWEAGRK
;
A
#
# COMPACT_ATOMS: atom_id res chain seq x y z
N MET A 1 -2.35 23.91 -12.60
CA MET A 1 -2.08 22.76 -11.73
C MET A 1 -3.38 22.03 -11.42
N THR A 2 -3.32 20.81 -11.55
CA THR A 2 -4.47 19.99 -11.31
C THR A 2 -4.11 18.92 -10.30
N GLY A 3 -5.11 18.38 -9.69
CA GLY A 3 -4.93 17.32 -8.73
C GLY A 3 -4.88 17.82 -7.30
N ASN A 4 -5.15 16.90 -6.44
CA ASN A 4 -5.13 17.12 -5.00
C ASN A 4 -3.74 16.85 -4.49
N PRO A 5 -3.08 17.80 -3.79
CA PRO A 5 -1.74 17.55 -3.24
C PRO A 5 -1.70 16.31 -2.33
N LEU A 6 -2.82 15.99 -1.67
CA LEU A 6 -2.89 14.80 -0.81
C LEU A 6 -2.91 13.49 -1.62
N CYS A 7 -3.18 13.57 -2.92
CA CYS A 7 -3.26 12.40 -3.79
C CYS A 7 -2.22 12.45 -4.90
N ALA A 8 -1.04 12.98 -4.62
CA ALA A 8 0.02 13.14 -5.62
C ALA A 8 1.21 12.24 -5.36
N GLN A 9 1.06 11.24 -4.52
CA GLN A 9 2.16 10.35 -4.14
C GLN A 9 2.24 9.16 -5.09
N THR A 10 3.39 8.50 -5.06
CA THR A 10 3.67 7.32 -5.87
C THR A 10 4.04 6.18 -4.96
N VAL A 11 3.43 5.02 -5.21
CA VAL A 11 3.77 3.77 -4.51
C VAL A 11 3.93 2.67 -5.53
N THR A 12 4.61 1.60 -5.14
CA THR A 12 4.71 0.37 -5.94
C THR A 12 3.99 -0.73 -5.18
N ILE A 13 3.09 -1.43 -5.87
CA ILE A 13 2.28 -2.48 -5.26
C ILE A 13 2.71 -3.82 -5.84
N TYR A 14 2.99 -4.77 -4.94
CA TYR A 14 3.43 -6.11 -5.28
C TYR A 14 2.36 -7.10 -4.84
N THR A 15 1.96 -7.97 -5.75
CA THR A 15 0.98 -9.02 -5.48
C THR A 15 1.58 -10.36 -5.82
N CYS A 16 1.47 -11.31 -4.91
CA CYS A 16 1.96 -12.66 -5.14
C CYS A 16 0.84 -13.55 -5.70
N HIS A 17 1.09 -14.12 -6.86
CA HIS A 17 0.18 -15.04 -7.53
C HIS A 17 0.83 -16.41 -7.64
N PRO A 18 0.05 -17.48 -7.87
CA PRO A 18 0.65 -18.80 -8.12
C PRO A 18 1.62 -18.80 -9.29
N ALA A 19 1.40 -17.94 -10.29
CA ALA A 19 2.26 -17.88 -11.47
C ALA A 19 3.44 -16.93 -11.29
N GLY A 20 3.52 -16.19 -10.19
CA GLY A 20 4.62 -15.26 -9.94
C GLY A 20 4.15 -13.99 -9.26
N ILE A 21 5.04 -13.04 -9.20
CA ILE A 21 4.78 -11.75 -8.51
C ILE A 21 4.48 -10.70 -9.57
N SER A 22 3.36 -10.01 -9.39
CA SER A 22 3.07 -8.83 -10.22
C SER A 22 3.53 -7.57 -9.48
N ARG A 23 3.98 -6.59 -10.25
CA ARG A 23 4.46 -5.32 -9.75
C ARG A 23 3.85 -4.22 -10.58
N ARG A 24 3.33 -3.21 -9.91
CA ARG A 24 2.84 -2.03 -10.62
C ARG A 24 3.15 -0.78 -9.83
N VAL A 25 3.43 0.30 -10.54
CA VAL A 25 3.69 1.61 -9.96
C VAL A 25 2.41 2.43 -10.12
N VAL A 26 1.92 2.96 -9.02
CA VAL A 26 0.69 3.75 -8.98
C VAL A 26 1.03 5.16 -8.56
N THR A 27 0.64 6.13 -9.39
CA THR A 27 0.78 7.55 -9.10
C THR A 27 -0.58 8.15 -8.79
N GLY A 28 -0.59 9.31 -8.13
CA GLY A 28 -1.83 9.99 -7.82
C GLY A 28 -2.61 9.34 -6.70
N CYS A 29 -1.94 8.66 -5.80
CA CYS A 29 -2.56 8.05 -4.62
C CYS A 29 -2.19 8.84 -3.36
N PHE A 30 -2.85 8.51 -2.27
CA PHE A 30 -2.52 9.04 -0.95
C PHE A 30 -1.92 7.90 -0.13
N TYR A 31 -0.74 8.13 0.43
CA TYR A 31 -0.06 7.15 1.27
C TYR A 31 0.47 7.84 2.51
N GLN A 32 0.09 7.32 3.67
CA GLN A 32 0.55 7.84 4.96
C GLN A 32 1.04 6.69 5.80
N TYR A 33 2.27 6.82 6.29
CA TYR A 33 2.92 5.83 7.13
C TYR A 33 3.05 6.40 8.53
N ARG A 34 2.73 5.58 9.52
CA ARG A 34 2.87 5.95 10.93
C ARG A 34 3.56 4.83 11.67
N GLN A 35 4.55 5.20 12.46
CA GLN A 35 5.23 4.30 13.36
C GLN A 35 5.03 4.82 14.78
N THR A 36 4.50 3.98 15.65
CA THR A 36 4.27 4.32 17.05
C THR A 36 4.95 3.28 17.92
N GLN A 37 5.31 3.70 19.14
CA GLN A 37 5.91 2.81 20.12
C GLN A 37 4.86 2.54 21.20
N THR A 38 4.64 1.25 21.49
CA THR A 38 3.69 0.86 22.52
C THR A 38 4.29 1.02 23.91
N ALA A 39 3.45 0.88 24.94
CA ALA A 39 3.86 1.09 26.33
C ALA A 39 4.94 0.08 26.79
N ASP A 40 5.00 -1.09 26.16
CA ASP A 40 6.00 -2.10 26.46
C ASP A 40 7.27 -1.98 25.61
N GLY A 41 7.40 -0.89 24.86
CA GLY A 41 8.58 -0.63 24.04
C GLY A 41 8.57 -1.25 22.66
N LEU A 42 7.52 -1.96 22.28
CA LEU A 42 7.42 -2.54 20.95
C LEU A 42 7.00 -1.49 19.94
N GLU A 43 7.53 -1.60 18.72
CA GLU A 43 7.12 -0.73 17.63
C GLU A 43 5.86 -1.27 16.98
N ASP A 44 4.93 -0.37 16.70
CA ASP A 44 3.73 -0.67 15.94
C ASP A 44 3.70 0.22 14.71
N THR A 45 3.64 -0.40 13.54
CA THR A 45 3.62 0.33 12.28
C THR A 45 2.26 0.22 11.64
N GLN A 46 1.74 1.36 11.20
CA GLN A 46 0.46 1.45 10.53
C GLN A 46 0.64 2.26 9.26
N PHE A 47 -0.18 2.01 8.28
CA PHE A 47 -0.22 2.85 7.10
C PHE A 47 -1.63 2.92 6.55
N LEU A 48 -1.89 3.97 5.80
CA LEU A 48 -3.14 4.15 5.07
C LEU A 48 -2.79 4.46 3.62
N LEU A 49 -3.39 3.71 2.72
CA LEU A 49 -3.25 3.91 1.28
C LEU A 49 -4.63 4.12 0.69
N VAL A 50 -4.80 5.20 -0.04
CA VAL A 50 -6.05 5.49 -0.76
C VAL A 50 -5.76 5.42 -2.24
N LEU A 51 -6.47 4.51 -2.93
CA LEU A 51 -6.28 4.24 -4.35
C LEU A 51 -7.53 4.61 -5.14
N PRO A 52 -7.37 5.08 -6.38
CA PRO A 52 -8.53 5.27 -7.25
C PRO A 52 -9.23 3.94 -7.56
N ALA A 53 -10.48 4.03 -7.97
CA ALA A 53 -11.33 2.85 -8.14
C ALA A 53 -10.79 1.86 -9.17
N GLU A 54 -10.07 2.33 -10.18
CA GLU A 54 -9.54 1.47 -11.24
C GLU A 54 -8.31 0.66 -10.80
N GLU A 55 -7.74 0.95 -9.63
CA GLU A 55 -6.62 0.16 -9.10
C GLU A 55 -7.15 -0.92 -8.17
N ASN A 56 -6.61 -2.12 -8.30
CA ASN A 56 -6.97 -3.23 -7.44
C ASN A 56 -5.94 -3.41 -6.34
N ILE A 57 -6.41 -3.82 -5.17
CA ILE A 57 -5.51 -4.14 -4.06
C ILE A 57 -6.16 -5.25 -3.24
N SER A 58 -5.34 -6.13 -2.67
CA SER A 58 -5.79 -7.28 -1.90
C SER A 58 -5.03 -7.39 -0.61
N ILE A 59 -5.65 -8.03 0.38
CA ILE A 59 -4.96 -8.36 1.63
C ILE A 59 -3.77 -9.25 1.30
N GLY A 60 -2.62 -8.93 1.90
CA GLY A 60 -1.37 -9.63 1.63
C GLY A 60 -0.48 -8.97 0.61
N ASP A 61 -1.03 -8.03 -0.17
CA ASP A 61 -0.20 -7.23 -1.08
C ASP A 61 0.82 -6.45 -0.27
N ARG A 62 1.95 -6.13 -0.91
CA ARG A 62 2.99 -5.32 -0.28
C ARG A 62 3.16 -4.03 -1.05
N VAL A 63 3.29 -2.94 -0.30
CA VAL A 63 3.31 -1.58 -0.83
C VAL A 63 4.65 -0.96 -0.47
N TYR A 64 5.36 -0.47 -1.48
CA TYR A 64 6.63 0.22 -1.31
C TYR A 64 6.42 1.71 -1.53
N ASP A 65 6.94 2.52 -0.62
CA ASP A 65 6.85 3.98 -0.72
C ASP A 65 7.79 4.47 -1.82
N GLY A 66 7.22 4.96 -2.90
CA GLY A 66 7.98 5.36 -4.07
C GLY A 66 8.05 4.25 -5.11
N ILE A 67 9.09 4.28 -5.93
CA ILE A 67 9.32 3.29 -6.98
C ILE A 67 10.24 2.21 -6.43
N GLY A 68 9.71 1.02 -6.27
CA GLY A 68 10.45 -0.10 -5.70
C GLY A 68 11.16 -0.95 -6.73
N PRO A 69 11.95 -1.93 -6.28
CA PRO A 69 12.74 -2.79 -7.18
C PRO A 69 11.86 -3.56 -8.16
N GLU A 70 12.38 -3.81 -9.34
CA GLU A 70 11.63 -4.50 -10.38
C GLU A 70 11.52 -6.00 -10.11
N GLN A 71 12.48 -6.57 -9.40
CA GLN A 71 12.49 -7.98 -9.08
C GLN A 71 12.70 -8.17 -7.60
N VAL A 72 11.90 -9.02 -6.99
CA VAL A 72 11.97 -9.29 -5.55
C VAL A 72 11.85 -10.77 -5.31
N VAL A 73 12.44 -11.22 -4.18
CA VAL A 73 12.25 -12.57 -3.66
C VAL A 73 11.20 -12.45 -2.55
N TRP A 74 10.03 -13.03 -2.78
CA TRP A 74 8.87 -12.79 -1.92
C TRP A 74 9.14 -13.15 -0.47
N GLU A 75 9.88 -14.23 -0.22
CA GLU A 75 10.16 -14.72 1.13
C GLU A 75 11.00 -13.76 1.95
N THR A 76 11.83 -12.94 1.30
CA THR A 76 12.70 -11.98 1.99
C THR A 76 12.27 -10.53 1.78
N PHE A 77 11.30 -10.29 0.90
CA PHE A 77 10.79 -8.95 0.64
C PHE A 77 9.74 -8.60 1.70
N LEU A 78 10.21 -8.34 2.91
CA LEU A 78 9.38 -8.16 4.10
C LEU A 78 9.61 -6.77 4.68
N PRO A 79 8.58 -6.17 5.30
CA PRO A 79 8.76 -4.86 5.94
C PRO A 79 9.88 -4.81 6.96
N VAL A 80 10.11 -5.91 7.67
CA VAL A 80 11.19 -5.98 8.67
C VAL A 80 12.56 -5.88 8.03
N ASN A 81 12.71 -6.29 6.77
CA ASN A 81 13.99 -6.29 6.06
C ASN A 81 14.13 -5.12 5.09
N THR A 82 13.03 -4.44 4.76
CA THR A 82 13.00 -3.50 3.63
C THR A 82 12.38 -2.20 4.09
N PRO A 83 13.18 -1.17 4.36
CA PRO A 83 12.63 0.14 4.72
C PRO A 83 11.71 0.66 3.61
N GLY A 84 10.61 1.26 4.01
CA GLY A 84 9.63 1.79 3.07
C GLY A 84 8.61 0.80 2.58
N LEU A 85 8.70 -0.46 3.00
CA LEU A 85 7.77 -1.51 2.59
C LEU A 85 6.75 -1.75 3.70
N SER A 86 5.48 -1.90 3.32
CA SER A 86 4.38 -2.22 4.22
C SER A 86 3.54 -3.33 3.63
N GLN A 87 2.87 -4.10 4.48
CA GLN A 87 2.01 -5.19 4.03
C GLN A 87 0.56 -4.89 4.37
N VAL A 88 -0.31 -5.10 3.40
CA VAL A 88 -1.73 -4.82 3.52
C VAL A 88 -2.40 -5.86 4.39
N SER A 89 -3.08 -5.43 5.46
CA SER A 89 -3.84 -6.32 6.34
C SER A 89 -5.33 -6.09 6.26
N TYR A 90 -5.78 -4.98 5.68
CA TYR A 90 -7.20 -4.75 5.41
C TYR A 90 -7.38 -3.97 4.12
N VAL A 91 -8.52 -4.18 3.48
CA VAL A 91 -8.92 -3.47 2.26
C VAL A 91 -10.40 -3.15 2.41
N THR A 92 -10.74 -1.88 2.20
CA THR A 92 -12.13 -1.42 2.30
C THR A 92 -12.50 -0.67 1.04
N PRO A 93 -13.55 -1.10 0.33
CA PRO A 93 -14.06 -0.32 -0.79
C PRO A 93 -14.99 0.78 -0.29
N TYR A 94 -14.93 1.93 -0.93
CA TYR A 94 -15.81 3.05 -0.63
C TYR A 94 -16.64 3.40 -1.84
N TYR A 95 -17.94 3.41 -1.68
CA TYR A 95 -18.91 3.66 -2.74
C TYR A 95 -19.53 5.03 -2.57
N PHE A 96 -19.82 5.65 -3.68
CA PHE A 96 -20.52 6.92 -3.72
C PHE A 96 -21.52 6.89 -4.87
N GLY A 97 -22.80 7.10 -4.55
CA GLY A 97 -23.84 7.05 -5.56
C GLY A 97 -23.97 5.71 -6.27
N GLY A 98 -23.72 4.60 -5.56
CA GLY A 98 -23.78 3.25 -6.11
C GLY A 98 -22.57 2.83 -6.93
N ARG A 99 -21.54 3.67 -6.98
CA ARG A 99 -20.30 3.39 -7.73
C ARG A 99 -19.13 3.32 -6.80
N LEU A 100 -18.19 2.44 -7.11
CA LEU A 100 -16.94 2.38 -6.38
C LEU A 100 -16.14 3.65 -6.64
N HIS A 101 -15.86 4.40 -5.59
CA HIS A 101 -15.16 5.66 -5.67
C HIS A 101 -13.67 5.49 -5.45
N HIS A 102 -13.30 4.77 -4.40
CA HIS A 102 -11.90 4.54 -4.08
C HIS A 102 -11.77 3.32 -3.16
N TRP A 103 -10.52 2.88 -3.01
CA TRP A 103 -10.15 1.84 -2.05
C TRP A 103 -9.35 2.47 -0.93
N GLU A 104 -9.55 1.98 0.29
CA GLU A 104 -8.64 2.24 1.38
C GLU A 104 -8.02 0.91 1.83
N ALA A 105 -6.72 0.90 1.94
CA ALA A 105 -5.98 -0.26 2.36
C ALA A 105 -4.96 0.15 3.40
N GLY A 106 -4.58 -0.77 4.25
CA GLY A 106 -3.61 -0.42 5.26
C GLY A 106 -3.28 -1.58 6.17
N ARG A 107 -2.69 -1.23 7.29
CA ARG A 107 -2.36 -2.14 8.37
C ARG A 107 -2.87 -1.56 9.68
N LYS A 108 -3.57 -2.39 10.39
CA LYS A 108 -4.04 -2.03 11.74
C LYS A 108 -3.00 -2.36 12.77
#